data_cb07884e32a6b8bd6d12043e62e210ed
#
_entry.id   cb07884e32a6b8bd6d12043e62e210ed
#
_cell.length_a   1.000
_cell.length_b   1.000
_cell.length_c   1.000
_cell.angle_alpha   90.00
_cell.angle_beta   90.00
_cell.angle_gamma   90.00
#
_symmetry.space_group_name_H-M   'P 1'
#
loop_
_entity.id
_entity.type
_entity.pdbx_description
1 polymer ?
#
loop_
_entity_poly.entity_id
_entity_poly.type
_entity_poly.pdbx_seq_one_letter_code
_entity_poly.pdbx_strand_id
1 'polypeptide(L)'
;MGIFGDMINYIIDMGASAMLPLVIAILSIIVGVKIGKAVRAGLMVGVGFVGLGLIVDMMNANLGPAAQQMSKNFGLSMSVVDLGWPGMSPITWASSIATVAIPVAILVNIIMLILKLTKTVNIDIWNIWHMTFTGAIAYAVTGNFAIGIGGVVVHAIIAYKFGDLYAPLMEDYFELDGITVPHGTGTWMAPFAFAIDAIIEKIPGLNKIDFSIDNLQEKVGVLAEPIVIGGILGAIVGALAGYDFSAAFQLGIKMSAVMVLMPKITKCIMDGLMPLSERMKEILTKKSQSGDRKSTRLNSSH
;
A
#
# COMPACT_ATOMS: atom_id res chain seq x y z
N MET A 1 5.11 29.91 -13.22
CA MET A 1 5.82 29.09 -12.20
C MET A 1 7.27 29.02 -12.65
N GLY A 2 8.25 29.02 -11.73
CA GLY A 2 9.66 29.00 -12.15
C GLY A 2 10.10 27.61 -12.60
N ILE A 3 11.30 27.51 -13.20
CA ILE A 3 11.93 26.28 -13.73
C ILE A 3 11.74 25.07 -12.80
N PHE A 4 11.74 25.26 -11.50
CA PHE A 4 11.53 24.19 -10.51
C PHE A 4 10.10 23.61 -10.54
N GLY A 5 9.08 24.47 -10.72
CA GLY A 5 7.69 24.03 -10.84
C GLY A 5 7.45 23.26 -12.14
N ASP A 6 8.06 23.70 -13.24
CA ASP A 6 7.94 23.03 -14.55
C ASP A 6 8.63 21.66 -14.51
N MET A 7 9.77 21.55 -13.82
CA MET A 7 10.47 20.28 -13.64
C MET A 7 9.65 19.28 -12.78
N ILE A 8 9.02 19.73 -11.71
CA ILE A 8 8.15 18.89 -10.88
C ILE A 8 6.95 18.40 -11.70
N ASN A 9 6.29 19.30 -12.44
CA ASN A 9 5.17 18.92 -13.29
C ASN A 9 5.60 17.90 -14.36
N TYR A 10 6.74 18.10 -15.01
CA TYR A 10 7.29 17.13 -15.96
C TYR A 10 7.50 15.75 -15.34
N ILE A 11 8.01 15.67 -14.10
CA ILE A 11 8.20 14.40 -13.39
C ILE A 11 6.84 13.75 -13.07
N ILE A 12 5.84 14.55 -12.67
CA ILE A 12 4.49 14.06 -12.39
C ILE A 12 3.82 13.55 -13.67
N ASP A 13 3.97 14.27 -14.77
CA ASP A 13 3.38 13.93 -16.07
C ASP A 13 3.94 12.63 -16.67
N MET A 14 5.13 12.19 -16.25
CA MET A 14 5.67 10.87 -16.61
C MET A 14 4.85 9.69 -16.08
N GLY A 15 3.94 9.94 -15.13
CA GLY A 15 3.15 8.90 -14.47
C GLY A 15 3.91 8.11 -13.39
N ALA A 16 3.17 7.43 -12.54
CA ALA A 16 3.72 6.75 -11.36
C ALA A 16 4.79 5.70 -11.69
N SER A 17 4.63 4.98 -12.80
CA SER A 17 5.56 3.93 -13.24
C SER A 17 6.95 4.44 -13.64
N ALA A 18 7.08 5.71 -14.03
CA ALA A 18 8.36 6.33 -14.36
C ALA A 18 8.84 7.29 -13.27
N MET A 19 7.92 8.04 -12.65
CA MET A 19 8.24 8.98 -11.57
C MET A 19 8.80 8.28 -10.33
N LEU A 20 8.12 7.23 -9.85
CA LEU A 20 8.52 6.56 -8.60
C LEU A 20 9.90 5.91 -8.67
N PRO A 21 10.29 5.19 -9.73
CA PRO A 21 11.65 4.70 -9.90
C PRO A 21 12.71 5.79 -9.76
N LEU A 22 12.46 6.94 -10.35
CA LEU A 22 13.38 8.07 -10.35
C LEU A 22 13.49 8.69 -8.95
N VAL A 23 12.36 8.88 -8.27
CA VAL A 23 12.31 9.38 -6.89
C VAL A 23 13.02 8.42 -5.94
N ILE A 24 12.75 7.11 -6.02
CA ILE A 24 13.39 6.11 -5.16
C ILE A 24 14.90 6.05 -5.41
N ALA A 25 15.36 6.10 -6.66
CA ALA A 25 16.79 6.13 -6.98
C ALA A 25 17.47 7.39 -6.39
N ILE A 26 16.88 8.56 -6.57
CA ILE A 26 17.41 9.83 -6.05
C ILE A 26 17.44 9.82 -4.52
N LEU A 27 16.34 9.45 -3.85
CA LEU A 27 16.29 9.37 -2.39
C LEU A 27 17.31 8.37 -1.85
N SER A 28 17.47 7.22 -2.49
CA SER A 28 18.47 6.23 -2.12
C SER A 28 19.91 6.79 -2.20
N ILE A 29 20.20 7.58 -3.24
CA ILE A 29 21.51 8.23 -3.40
C ILE A 29 21.72 9.29 -2.29
N ILE A 30 20.71 10.11 -2.03
CA ILE A 30 20.77 11.17 -0.99
C ILE A 30 21.06 10.59 0.38
N VAL A 31 20.46 9.44 0.73
CA VAL A 31 20.73 8.78 2.03
C VAL A 31 22.03 7.97 2.05
N GLY A 32 22.78 7.95 0.94
CA GLY A 32 24.10 7.32 0.86
C GLY A 32 24.10 5.87 0.42
N VAL A 33 23.07 5.39 -0.27
CA VAL A 33 23.11 4.11 -0.99
C VAL A 33 24.02 4.25 -2.21
N LYS A 34 24.83 3.24 -2.52
CA LYS A 34 25.72 3.25 -3.70
C LYS A 34 24.88 3.42 -4.99
N ILE A 35 25.32 4.28 -5.91
CA ILE A 35 24.61 4.66 -7.13
C ILE A 35 24.05 3.45 -7.90
N GLY A 36 24.87 2.43 -8.15
CA GLY A 36 24.42 1.23 -8.87
C GLY A 36 23.29 0.47 -8.15
N LYS A 37 23.34 0.39 -6.80
CA LYS A 37 22.25 -0.20 -6.01
C LYS A 37 21.00 0.68 -6.03
N ALA A 38 21.16 1.99 -5.95
CA ALA A 38 20.05 2.95 -5.98
C ALA A 38 19.32 2.94 -7.33
N VAL A 39 20.04 2.92 -8.44
CA VAL A 39 19.44 2.81 -9.79
C VAL A 39 18.71 1.48 -9.95
N ARG A 40 19.33 0.36 -9.54
CA ARG A 40 18.66 -0.95 -9.56
C ARG A 40 17.39 -0.94 -8.71
N ALA A 41 17.45 -0.37 -7.51
CA ALA A 41 16.30 -0.22 -6.61
C ALA A 41 15.15 0.53 -7.29
N GLY A 42 15.43 1.69 -7.88
CA GLY A 42 14.45 2.44 -8.65
C GLY A 42 13.86 1.64 -9.82
N LEU A 43 14.69 0.99 -10.63
CA LEU A 43 14.22 0.18 -11.75
C LEU A 43 13.34 -1.00 -11.28
N MET A 44 13.69 -1.66 -10.17
CA MET A 44 12.86 -2.74 -9.60
C MET A 44 11.47 -2.24 -9.19
N VAL A 45 11.41 -1.05 -8.60
CA VAL A 45 10.13 -0.39 -8.29
C VAL A 45 9.34 -0.16 -9.59
N GLY A 46 9.95 0.39 -10.64
CA GLY A 46 9.29 0.64 -11.92
C GLY A 46 8.76 -0.63 -12.58
N VAL A 47 9.58 -1.69 -12.62
CA VAL A 47 9.16 -3.01 -13.12
C VAL A 47 7.97 -3.54 -12.34
N GLY A 48 7.99 -3.40 -11.02
CA GLY A 48 6.89 -3.78 -10.15
C GLY A 48 5.61 -3.00 -10.48
N PHE A 49 5.68 -1.69 -10.68
CA PHE A 49 4.51 -0.86 -11.03
C PHE A 49 3.93 -1.20 -12.40
N VAL A 50 4.78 -1.35 -13.41
CA VAL A 50 4.32 -1.76 -14.75
C VAL A 50 3.69 -3.14 -14.69
N GLY A 51 4.33 -4.10 -14.00
CA GLY A 51 3.80 -5.44 -13.83
C GLY A 51 2.45 -5.47 -13.09
N LEU A 52 2.31 -4.65 -12.04
CA LEU A 52 1.05 -4.50 -11.32
C LEU A 52 -0.04 -3.95 -12.23
N GLY A 53 0.26 -2.92 -13.02
CA GLY A 53 -0.66 -2.36 -14.01
C GLY A 53 -1.16 -3.41 -14.99
N LEU A 54 -0.25 -4.20 -15.58
CA LEU A 54 -0.61 -5.28 -16.51
C LEU A 54 -1.55 -6.32 -15.88
N ILE A 55 -1.33 -6.68 -14.61
CA ILE A 55 -2.21 -7.63 -13.91
C ILE A 55 -3.58 -7.01 -13.66
N VAL A 56 -3.63 -5.75 -13.22
CA VAL A 56 -4.90 -5.04 -12.98
C VAL A 56 -5.68 -4.86 -14.28
N ASP A 57 -5.01 -4.50 -15.37
CA ASP A 57 -5.64 -4.36 -16.68
C ASP A 57 -6.21 -5.70 -17.17
N MET A 58 -5.46 -6.80 -17.00
CA MET A 58 -5.94 -8.15 -17.31
C MET A 58 -7.15 -8.52 -16.46
N MET A 59 -7.14 -8.20 -15.18
CA MET A 59 -8.27 -8.44 -14.28
C MET A 59 -9.50 -7.63 -14.72
N ASN A 60 -9.35 -6.34 -14.93
CA ASN A 60 -10.44 -5.45 -15.33
C ASN A 60 -11.03 -5.83 -16.69
N ALA A 61 -10.19 -6.16 -17.67
CA ALA A 61 -10.65 -6.56 -19.00
C ALA A 61 -11.43 -7.89 -19.02
N ASN A 62 -11.25 -8.75 -18.01
CA ASN A 62 -11.86 -10.09 -17.99
C ASN A 62 -12.91 -10.26 -16.89
N LEU A 63 -12.61 -9.83 -15.67
CA LEU A 63 -13.54 -9.94 -14.53
C LEU A 63 -14.63 -8.86 -14.59
N GLY A 64 -14.32 -7.65 -15.04
CA GLY A 64 -15.26 -6.55 -15.15
C GLY A 64 -16.51 -6.88 -15.98
N PRO A 65 -16.34 -7.32 -17.26
CA PRO A 65 -17.47 -7.74 -18.10
C PRO A 65 -18.25 -8.92 -17.49
N ALA A 66 -17.57 -9.91 -16.90
CA ALA A 66 -18.23 -11.03 -16.25
C ALA A 66 -19.07 -10.58 -15.04
N ALA A 67 -18.56 -9.71 -14.20
CA ALA A 67 -19.27 -9.15 -13.06
C ALA A 67 -20.51 -8.33 -13.49
N GLN A 68 -20.37 -7.53 -14.56
CA GLN A 68 -21.50 -6.77 -15.13
C GLN A 68 -22.59 -7.70 -15.69
N GLN A 69 -22.18 -8.74 -16.42
CA GLN A 69 -23.14 -9.72 -16.97
C GLN A 69 -23.82 -10.51 -15.86
N MET A 70 -23.08 -10.94 -14.85
CA MET A 70 -23.63 -11.58 -13.66
C MET A 70 -24.67 -10.68 -12.97
N SER A 71 -24.37 -9.39 -12.77
CA SER A 71 -25.30 -8.42 -12.18
C SER A 71 -26.60 -8.33 -12.98
N LYS A 72 -26.51 -8.30 -14.31
CA LYS A 72 -27.70 -8.30 -15.20
C LYS A 72 -28.49 -9.60 -15.07
N ASN A 73 -27.83 -10.75 -15.06
CA ASN A 73 -28.47 -12.06 -14.96
C ASN A 73 -29.27 -12.23 -13.64
N PHE A 74 -28.77 -11.63 -12.56
CA PHE A 74 -29.45 -11.63 -11.25
C PHE A 74 -30.42 -10.45 -11.04
N GLY A 75 -30.64 -9.61 -12.05
CA GLY A 75 -31.54 -8.46 -11.94
C GLY A 75 -31.05 -7.39 -10.97
N LEU A 76 -29.75 -7.34 -10.68
CA LEU A 76 -29.15 -6.35 -9.80
C LEU A 76 -28.87 -5.08 -10.62
N SER A 77 -29.53 -3.98 -10.29
CA SER A 77 -29.26 -2.67 -10.88
C SER A 77 -28.15 -1.96 -10.12
N MET A 78 -26.94 -2.51 -10.15
CA MET A 78 -25.78 -1.86 -9.53
C MET A 78 -24.94 -1.14 -10.58
N SER A 79 -24.70 0.16 -10.37
CA SER A 79 -23.64 0.86 -11.07
C SER A 79 -22.29 0.39 -10.47
N VAL A 80 -21.60 -0.49 -11.16
CA VAL A 80 -20.23 -0.85 -10.80
C VAL A 80 -19.31 0.18 -11.44
N VAL A 81 -18.83 1.13 -10.66
CA VAL A 81 -17.75 2.02 -11.05
C VAL A 81 -16.48 1.48 -10.40
N ASP A 82 -15.68 0.75 -11.16
CA ASP A 82 -14.36 0.34 -10.70
C ASP A 82 -13.39 1.51 -10.88
N LEU A 83 -13.19 2.23 -9.80
CA LEU A 83 -12.17 3.28 -9.69
C LEU A 83 -10.85 2.71 -9.16
N GLY A 84 -10.61 1.41 -9.22
CA GLY A 84 -9.41 0.76 -8.71
C GLY A 84 -8.11 1.57 -8.89
N TRP A 85 -6.99 1.06 -8.46
CA TRP A 85 -5.71 1.75 -8.53
C TRP A 85 -5.45 2.50 -9.86
N PRO A 86 -5.74 1.94 -11.06
CA PRO A 86 -5.51 2.63 -12.33
C PRO A 86 -6.34 3.91 -12.49
N GLY A 87 -7.55 3.95 -11.94
CA GLY A 87 -8.40 5.14 -11.98
C GLY A 87 -8.06 6.17 -10.91
N MET A 88 -7.72 5.69 -9.71
CA MET A 88 -7.44 6.54 -8.54
C MET A 88 -6.06 7.21 -8.63
N SER A 89 -5.06 6.52 -9.18
CA SER A 89 -3.71 7.03 -9.27
C SER A 89 -3.59 8.29 -10.16
N PRO A 90 -4.16 8.35 -11.38
CA PRO A 90 -4.17 9.56 -12.18
C PRO A 90 -4.89 10.72 -11.50
N ILE A 91 -6.06 10.48 -10.87
CA ILE A 91 -6.80 11.51 -10.14
C ILE A 91 -5.95 12.11 -9.02
N THR A 92 -5.23 11.26 -8.29
CA THR A 92 -4.37 11.69 -7.20
C THR A 92 -3.21 12.53 -7.71
N TRP A 93 -2.47 12.03 -8.69
CA TRP A 93 -1.24 12.65 -9.17
C TRP A 93 -1.46 13.83 -10.11
N ALA A 94 -2.58 13.88 -10.84
CA ALA A 94 -2.97 15.03 -11.65
C ALA A 94 -3.56 16.18 -10.82
N SER A 95 -3.87 15.96 -9.55
CA SER A 95 -4.34 17.01 -8.65
C SER A 95 -3.23 18.00 -8.31
N SER A 96 -3.56 19.29 -8.25
CA SER A 96 -2.63 20.33 -7.74
C SER A 96 -2.20 20.10 -6.28
N ILE A 97 -2.94 19.28 -5.53
CA ILE A 97 -2.55 18.85 -4.18
C ILE A 97 -1.28 17.97 -4.22
N ALA A 98 -1.08 17.14 -5.24
CA ALA A 98 0.05 16.23 -5.34
C ALA A 98 1.41 16.94 -5.25
N THR A 99 1.53 18.13 -5.82
CA THR A 99 2.79 18.89 -5.83
C THR A 99 3.27 19.29 -4.43
N VAL A 100 2.35 19.45 -3.49
CA VAL A 100 2.66 19.89 -2.12
C VAL A 100 2.39 18.79 -1.07
N ALA A 101 1.66 17.74 -1.41
CA ALA A 101 1.30 16.70 -0.46
C ALA A 101 2.52 15.96 0.11
N ILE A 102 3.51 15.65 -0.73
CA ILE A 102 4.73 14.95 -0.29
C ILE A 102 5.48 15.79 0.75
N PRO A 103 5.89 17.04 0.47
CA PRO A 103 6.56 17.87 1.48
C PRO A 103 5.69 18.13 2.71
N VAL A 104 4.37 18.30 2.56
CA VAL A 104 3.44 18.47 3.69
C VAL A 104 3.39 17.23 4.57
N ALA A 105 3.23 16.03 4.00
CA ALA A 105 3.20 14.79 4.76
C ALA A 105 4.51 14.53 5.52
N ILE A 106 5.66 14.79 4.88
CA ILE A 106 6.98 14.70 5.51
C ILE A 106 7.09 15.71 6.65
N LEU A 107 6.67 16.97 6.43
CA LEU A 107 6.72 18.02 7.45
C LEU A 107 5.85 17.66 8.66
N VAL A 108 4.65 17.16 8.45
CA VAL A 108 3.76 16.66 9.51
C VAL A 108 4.45 15.55 10.31
N ASN A 109 5.08 14.58 9.64
CA ASN A 109 5.80 13.52 10.33
C ASN A 109 6.96 14.07 11.18
N ILE A 110 7.77 14.96 10.63
CA ILE A 110 8.88 15.60 11.36
C ILE A 110 8.36 16.37 12.59
N ILE A 111 7.30 17.16 12.44
CA ILE A 111 6.72 17.93 13.56
C ILE A 111 6.21 16.98 14.64
N MET A 112 5.47 15.93 14.28
CA MET A 112 4.96 14.94 15.22
C MET A 112 6.08 14.19 15.95
N LEU A 113 7.18 13.87 15.26
CA LEU A 113 8.37 13.26 15.88
C LEU A 113 9.07 14.19 16.87
N ILE A 114 9.26 15.47 16.50
CA ILE A 114 9.87 16.48 17.38
C ILE A 114 9.03 16.69 18.63
N LEU A 115 7.70 16.79 18.46
CA LEU A 115 6.75 16.96 19.56
C LEU A 115 6.49 15.66 20.34
N LYS A 116 7.14 14.56 19.97
CA LYS A 116 6.94 13.21 20.57
C LYS A 116 5.49 12.74 20.50
N LEU A 117 4.74 13.20 19.50
CA LEU A 117 3.36 12.78 19.26
C LEU A 117 3.27 11.45 18.51
N THR A 118 4.34 11.02 17.87
CA THR A 118 4.48 9.71 17.22
C THR A 118 5.90 9.17 17.39
N LYS A 119 6.05 7.85 17.30
CA LYS A 119 7.33 7.14 17.18
C LYS A 119 7.56 6.66 15.74
N THR A 120 6.52 6.70 14.90
CA THR A 120 6.53 6.22 13.53
C THR A 120 7.24 7.22 12.62
N VAL A 121 8.32 6.76 11.96
CA VAL A 121 8.98 7.47 10.86
C VAL A 121 8.44 6.92 9.55
N ASN A 122 7.74 7.75 8.79
CA ASN A 122 7.21 7.33 7.49
C ASN A 122 8.24 7.58 6.39
N ILE A 123 8.69 6.50 5.76
CA ILE A 123 9.58 6.51 4.60
C ILE A 123 8.92 5.92 3.36
N ASP A 124 7.67 5.48 3.48
CA ASP A 124 6.93 4.82 2.42
C ASP A 124 6.08 5.83 1.65
N ILE A 125 6.38 5.94 0.35
CA ILE A 125 5.66 6.82 -0.56
C ILE A 125 4.21 6.38 -0.80
N TRP A 126 3.90 5.09 -0.60
CA TRP A 126 2.53 4.57 -0.70
C TRP A 126 1.63 5.15 0.39
N ASN A 127 2.14 5.30 1.59
CA ASN A 127 1.40 5.96 2.66
C ASN A 127 1.14 7.42 2.31
N ILE A 128 2.15 8.10 1.73
CA ILE A 128 2.02 9.49 1.26
C ILE A 128 1.00 9.57 0.11
N TRP A 129 0.96 8.55 -0.77
CA TRP A 129 -0.05 8.50 -1.82
C TRP A 129 -1.48 8.48 -1.25
N HIS A 130 -1.76 7.67 -0.23
CA HIS A 130 -3.07 7.64 0.41
C HIS A 130 -3.43 8.99 1.05
N MET A 131 -2.47 9.65 1.67
CA MET A 131 -2.65 11.01 2.22
C MET A 131 -2.95 12.01 1.11
N THR A 132 -2.20 11.94 0.00
CA THR A 132 -2.39 12.77 -1.19
C THR A 132 -3.76 12.54 -1.81
N PHE A 133 -4.19 11.30 -1.92
CA PHE A 133 -5.49 10.91 -2.46
C PHE A 133 -6.64 11.52 -1.63
N THR A 134 -6.57 11.42 -0.30
CA THR A 134 -7.54 12.05 0.59
C THR A 134 -7.61 13.56 0.37
N GLY A 135 -6.47 14.21 0.24
CA GLY A 135 -6.39 15.64 -0.05
C GLY A 135 -6.93 15.99 -1.43
N ALA A 136 -6.62 15.17 -2.44
CA ALA A 136 -7.09 15.37 -3.81
C ALA A 136 -8.62 15.29 -3.90
N ILE A 137 -9.24 14.30 -3.24
CA ILE A 137 -10.71 14.19 -3.16
C ILE A 137 -11.31 15.39 -2.43
N ALA A 138 -10.75 15.74 -1.26
CA ALA A 138 -11.23 16.89 -0.50
C ALA A 138 -11.19 18.20 -1.33
N TYR A 139 -10.13 18.38 -2.10
CA TYR A 139 -10.00 19.50 -3.03
C TYR A 139 -11.01 19.40 -4.19
N ALA A 140 -11.15 18.24 -4.80
CA ALA A 140 -12.06 18.05 -5.93
C ALA A 140 -13.52 18.32 -5.55
N VAL A 141 -13.94 17.91 -4.34
CA VAL A 141 -15.30 18.11 -3.84
C VAL A 141 -15.58 19.55 -3.43
N THR A 142 -14.58 20.23 -2.83
CA THR A 142 -14.80 21.55 -2.24
C THR A 142 -14.31 22.71 -3.12
N GLY A 143 -13.45 22.46 -4.10
CA GLY A 143 -12.76 23.48 -4.88
C GLY A 143 -11.76 24.29 -4.04
N ASN A 144 -11.55 23.95 -2.78
CA ASN A 144 -10.72 24.72 -1.84
C ASN A 144 -9.40 24.01 -1.56
N PHE A 145 -8.30 24.62 -2.02
CA PHE A 145 -6.96 24.07 -1.88
C PHE A 145 -6.55 23.88 -0.40
N ALA A 146 -6.93 24.80 0.49
CA ALA A 146 -6.61 24.69 1.92
C ALA A 146 -7.32 23.50 2.57
N ILE A 147 -8.55 23.20 2.17
CA ILE A 147 -9.28 22.00 2.63
C ILE A 147 -8.58 20.74 2.09
N GLY A 148 -8.11 20.76 0.84
CA GLY A 148 -7.30 19.67 0.29
C GLY A 148 -6.04 19.39 1.10
N ILE A 149 -5.26 20.43 1.41
CA ILE A 149 -4.08 20.29 2.28
C ILE A 149 -4.48 19.84 3.70
N GLY A 150 -5.57 20.35 4.25
CA GLY A 150 -6.13 19.87 5.51
C GLY A 150 -6.40 18.38 5.51
N GLY A 151 -6.94 17.85 4.42
CA GLY A 151 -7.15 16.40 4.22
C GLY A 151 -5.85 15.60 4.29
N VAL A 152 -4.78 16.08 3.62
CA VAL A 152 -3.44 15.44 3.71
C VAL A 152 -2.95 15.42 5.16
N VAL A 153 -3.02 16.56 5.86
CA VAL A 153 -2.53 16.70 7.24
C VAL A 153 -3.30 15.78 8.19
N VAL A 154 -4.62 15.80 8.13
CA VAL A 154 -5.48 14.96 9.01
C VAL A 154 -5.20 13.48 8.76
N HIS A 155 -5.15 13.05 7.49
CA HIS A 155 -4.83 11.67 7.16
C HIS A 155 -3.45 11.26 7.69
N ALA A 156 -2.43 12.12 7.50
CA ALA A 156 -1.07 11.86 7.98
C ALA A 156 -1.03 11.67 9.51
N ILE A 157 -1.67 12.58 10.27
CA ILE A 157 -1.72 12.50 11.73
C ILE A 157 -2.36 11.17 12.18
N ILE A 158 -3.49 10.80 11.59
CA ILE A 158 -4.22 9.58 11.97
C ILE A 158 -3.40 8.35 11.59
N ALA A 159 -2.82 8.31 10.38
CA ALA A 159 -2.02 7.18 9.91
C ALA A 159 -0.79 6.94 10.81
N TYR A 160 -0.08 8.00 11.23
CA TYR A 160 1.07 7.84 12.11
C TYR A 160 0.66 7.39 13.51
N LYS A 161 -0.48 7.85 14.03
CA LYS A 161 -1.02 7.39 15.30
C LYS A 161 -1.43 5.92 15.25
N PHE A 162 -2.05 5.49 14.16
CA PHE A 162 -2.36 4.08 13.95
C PHE A 162 -1.09 3.23 13.77
N GLY A 163 -0.06 3.78 13.12
CA GLY A 163 1.25 3.15 13.08
C GLY A 163 1.80 2.86 14.47
N ASP A 164 1.74 3.84 15.39
CA ASP A 164 2.17 3.65 16.78
C ASP A 164 1.31 2.62 17.51
N LEU A 165 -0.02 2.65 17.29
CA LEU A 165 -0.98 1.77 17.97
C LEU A 165 -0.79 0.30 17.58
N TYR A 166 -0.51 0.04 16.29
CA TYR A 166 -0.39 -1.31 15.76
C TYR A 166 1.04 -1.84 15.71
N ALA A 167 2.05 -1.04 16.07
CA ALA A 167 3.43 -1.48 16.10
C ALA A 167 3.64 -2.76 16.94
N PRO A 168 3.06 -2.91 18.16
CA PRO A 168 3.21 -4.15 18.92
C PRO A 168 2.65 -5.38 18.22
N LEU A 169 1.54 -5.23 17.47
CA LEU A 169 0.95 -6.33 16.70
C LEU A 169 1.82 -6.77 15.54
N MET A 170 2.50 -5.82 14.88
CA MET A 170 3.45 -6.14 13.82
C MET A 170 4.65 -6.92 14.37
N GLU A 171 5.12 -6.56 15.58
CA GLU A 171 6.19 -7.26 16.27
C GLU A 171 5.75 -8.68 16.67
N ASP A 172 4.60 -8.81 17.31
CA ASP A 172 4.11 -10.07 17.86
C ASP A 172 3.70 -11.10 16.78
N TYR A 173 3.00 -10.65 15.71
CA TYR A 173 2.45 -11.57 14.70
C TYR A 173 3.34 -11.75 13.47
N PHE A 174 4.16 -10.76 13.13
CA PHE A 174 4.98 -10.78 11.91
C PHE A 174 6.48 -10.79 12.19
N GLU A 175 6.88 -10.82 13.48
CA GLU A 175 8.30 -10.78 13.89
C GLU A 175 9.06 -9.58 13.29
N LEU A 176 8.37 -8.45 13.12
CA LEU A 176 8.89 -7.23 12.49
C LEU A 176 9.30 -6.20 13.54
N ASP A 177 10.37 -6.46 14.28
CA ASP A 177 10.88 -5.58 15.32
C ASP A 177 11.11 -4.15 14.82
N GLY A 178 10.45 -3.18 15.47
CA GLY A 178 10.61 -1.77 15.17
C GLY A 178 10.10 -1.34 13.79
N ILE A 179 9.28 -2.18 13.15
CA ILE A 179 8.61 -1.89 11.88
C ILE A 179 7.10 -1.80 12.15
N THR A 180 6.46 -0.80 11.55
CA THR A 180 5.01 -0.67 11.57
C THR A 180 4.50 -0.30 10.18
N VAL A 181 3.24 -0.57 9.90
CA VAL A 181 2.63 -0.35 8.58
C VAL A 181 1.46 0.62 8.72
N PRO A 182 1.70 1.94 8.73
CA PRO A 182 0.64 2.96 8.78
C PRO A 182 -0.07 3.09 7.42
N HIS A 183 -0.50 1.98 6.85
CA HIS A 183 -1.08 1.93 5.51
C HIS A 183 -2.54 2.39 5.51
N GLY A 184 -2.89 3.27 4.58
CA GLY A 184 -4.20 3.94 4.55
C GLY A 184 -5.40 3.00 4.52
N THR A 185 -5.32 1.84 3.87
CA THR A 185 -6.43 0.87 3.86
C THR A 185 -6.34 -0.13 5.02
N GLY A 186 -5.16 -0.68 5.29
CA GLY A 186 -4.97 -1.68 6.35
C GLY A 186 -5.27 -1.14 7.75
N THR A 187 -4.68 0.00 8.11
CA THR A 187 -4.85 0.59 9.44
C THR A 187 -6.26 1.11 9.72
N TRP A 188 -6.98 1.58 8.70
CA TRP A 188 -8.36 2.03 8.86
C TRP A 188 -9.34 0.88 9.07
N MET A 189 -9.04 -0.31 8.52
CA MET A 189 -9.87 -1.50 8.70
C MET A 189 -9.56 -2.25 9.99
N ALA A 190 -8.39 -2.05 10.59
CA ALA A 190 -7.98 -2.75 11.80
C ALA A 190 -8.95 -2.61 12.98
N PRO A 191 -9.54 -1.42 13.32
CA PRO A 191 -10.54 -1.33 14.37
C PRO A 191 -11.77 -2.23 14.16
N PHE A 192 -12.20 -2.38 12.92
CA PHE A 192 -13.30 -3.27 12.54
C PHE A 192 -12.88 -4.75 12.69
N ALA A 193 -11.65 -5.08 12.28
CA ALA A 193 -11.11 -6.43 12.47
C ALA A 193 -11.06 -6.81 13.95
N PHE A 194 -10.58 -5.93 14.82
CA PHE A 194 -10.58 -6.16 16.27
C PHE A 194 -11.99 -6.33 16.84
N ALA A 195 -12.96 -5.55 16.37
CA ALA A 195 -14.34 -5.68 16.83
C ALA A 195 -14.93 -7.04 16.43
N ILE A 196 -14.66 -7.49 15.19
CA ILE A 196 -15.10 -8.79 14.68
C ILE A 196 -14.41 -9.92 15.43
N ASP A 197 -13.10 -9.82 15.65
CA ASP A 197 -12.31 -10.80 16.38
C ASP A 197 -12.85 -10.97 17.82
N ALA A 198 -13.10 -9.89 18.53
CA ALA A 198 -13.69 -9.90 19.85
C ALA A 198 -15.09 -10.52 19.88
N ILE A 199 -15.83 -10.49 18.80
CA ILE A 199 -17.13 -11.19 18.65
C ILE A 199 -16.89 -12.69 18.42
N ILE A 200 -15.98 -13.04 17.53
CA ILE A 200 -15.65 -14.44 17.21
C ILE A 200 -15.15 -15.18 18.44
N GLU A 201 -14.28 -14.55 19.23
CA GLU A 201 -13.77 -15.12 20.48
C GLU A 201 -14.87 -15.51 21.47
N LYS A 202 -16.00 -14.79 21.45
CA LYS A 202 -17.15 -15.09 22.34
C LYS A 202 -18.06 -16.20 21.85
N ILE A 203 -17.90 -16.65 20.60
CA ILE A 203 -18.73 -17.71 20.03
C ILE A 203 -18.09 -19.07 20.33
N PRO A 204 -18.72 -19.93 21.20
CA PRO A 204 -18.17 -21.22 21.52
C PRO A 204 -17.98 -22.09 20.28
N GLY A 205 -16.76 -22.57 20.07
CA GLY A 205 -16.42 -23.43 18.94
C GLY A 205 -15.80 -22.70 17.75
N LEU A 206 -16.18 -21.46 17.45
CA LEU A 206 -15.52 -20.67 16.39
C LEU A 206 -14.07 -20.31 16.78
N ASN A 207 -13.83 -19.97 18.02
CA ASN A 207 -12.51 -19.65 18.56
C ASN A 207 -11.51 -20.83 18.56
N LYS A 208 -12.01 -22.07 18.29
CA LYS A 208 -11.17 -23.29 18.19
C LYS A 208 -10.88 -23.67 16.75
N ILE A 209 -11.48 -23.00 15.79
CA ILE A 209 -11.27 -23.29 14.38
C ILE A 209 -10.04 -22.52 13.92
N ASP A 210 -8.97 -23.26 13.70
CA ASP A 210 -7.77 -22.70 13.13
C ASP A 210 -7.88 -22.70 11.59
N PHE A 211 -8.08 -21.51 11.03
CA PHE A 211 -8.10 -21.23 9.59
C PHE A 211 -6.73 -20.80 9.07
N SER A 212 -5.64 -21.15 9.76
CA SER A 212 -4.32 -20.84 9.22
C SER A 212 -4.15 -21.50 7.84
N ILE A 213 -3.44 -20.81 6.95
CA ILE A 213 -3.18 -21.31 5.59
C ILE A 213 -2.49 -22.67 5.65
N ASP A 214 -1.60 -22.88 6.60
CA ASP A 214 -0.85 -24.11 6.80
C ASP A 214 -1.78 -25.27 7.19
N ASN A 215 -2.69 -25.07 8.13
CA ASN A 215 -3.69 -26.08 8.52
C ASN A 215 -4.73 -26.35 7.42
N LEU A 216 -5.05 -25.32 6.62
CA LEU A 216 -5.93 -25.48 5.47
C LEU A 216 -5.24 -26.32 4.38
N GLN A 217 -3.95 -26.06 4.11
CA GLN A 217 -3.16 -26.84 3.17
C GLN A 217 -2.96 -28.29 3.62
N GLU A 218 -2.78 -28.56 4.92
CA GLU A 218 -2.73 -29.93 5.45
C GLU A 218 -4.04 -30.70 5.26
N LYS A 219 -5.19 -30.04 5.45
CA LYS A 219 -6.51 -30.68 5.37
C LYS A 219 -7.08 -30.76 3.96
N VAL A 220 -6.88 -29.76 3.15
CA VAL A 220 -7.53 -29.59 1.84
C VAL A 220 -6.53 -29.74 0.68
N GLY A 221 -5.24 -29.77 0.99
CA GLY A 221 -4.16 -29.99 0.02
C GLY A 221 -4.14 -28.93 -1.09
N VAL A 222 -3.99 -29.38 -2.31
CA VAL A 222 -3.90 -28.53 -3.52
C VAL A 222 -5.08 -27.55 -3.67
N LEU A 223 -6.25 -27.87 -3.12
CA LEU A 223 -7.43 -26.98 -3.21
C LEU A 223 -7.27 -25.68 -2.40
N ALA A 224 -6.37 -25.63 -1.43
CA ALA A 224 -6.06 -24.41 -0.69
C ALA A 224 -4.98 -23.54 -1.37
N GLU A 225 -4.41 -24.00 -2.48
CA GLU A 225 -3.41 -23.20 -3.20
C GLU A 225 -4.07 -21.99 -3.90
N PRO A 226 -3.46 -20.80 -3.83
CA PRO A 226 -3.98 -19.58 -4.48
C PRO A 226 -4.30 -19.79 -5.96
N ILE A 227 -3.49 -20.58 -6.67
CA ILE A 227 -3.69 -20.88 -8.09
C ILE A 227 -5.03 -21.62 -8.32
N VAL A 228 -5.38 -22.56 -7.45
CA VAL A 228 -6.60 -23.36 -7.55
C VAL A 228 -7.81 -22.56 -7.11
N ILE A 229 -7.69 -21.81 -6.01
CA ILE A 229 -8.73 -20.90 -5.53
C ILE A 229 -9.08 -19.87 -6.60
N GLY A 230 -8.08 -19.21 -7.20
CA GLY A 230 -8.30 -18.26 -8.29
C GLY A 230 -9.00 -18.89 -9.48
N GLY A 231 -8.59 -20.10 -9.85
CA GLY A 231 -9.19 -20.88 -10.96
C GLY A 231 -10.65 -21.20 -10.71
N ILE A 232 -10.97 -21.73 -9.54
CA ILE A 232 -12.33 -22.09 -9.15
C ILE A 232 -13.22 -20.82 -9.09
N LEU A 233 -12.77 -19.78 -8.40
CA LEU A 233 -13.54 -18.55 -8.27
C LEU A 233 -13.79 -17.88 -9.62
N GLY A 234 -12.78 -17.80 -10.48
CA GLY A 234 -12.93 -17.23 -11.82
C GLY A 234 -13.89 -18.04 -12.69
N ALA A 235 -13.80 -19.39 -12.64
CA ALA A 235 -14.72 -20.26 -13.37
C ALA A 235 -16.16 -20.13 -12.86
N ILE A 236 -16.38 -20.04 -11.54
CA ILE A 236 -17.70 -19.81 -10.93
C ILE A 236 -18.28 -18.49 -11.40
N VAL A 237 -17.49 -17.41 -11.35
CA VAL A 237 -17.95 -16.08 -11.81
C VAL A 237 -18.31 -16.12 -13.29
N GLY A 238 -17.53 -16.80 -14.13
CA GLY A 238 -17.82 -17.00 -15.55
C GLY A 238 -19.13 -17.76 -15.77
N ALA A 239 -19.35 -18.84 -15.02
CA ALA A 239 -20.58 -19.61 -15.07
C ALA A 239 -21.82 -18.79 -14.64
N LEU A 240 -21.71 -18.01 -13.54
CA LEU A 240 -22.76 -17.12 -13.06
C LEU A 240 -23.03 -15.94 -14.03
N ALA A 241 -22.02 -15.53 -14.79
CA ALA A 241 -22.17 -14.59 -15.90
C ALA A 241 -22.88 -15.19 -17.12
N GLY A 242 -23.10 -16.51 -17.15
CA GLY A 242 -23.73 -17.20 -18.29
C GLY A 242 -22.74 -17.52 -19.43
N TYR A 243 -21.45 -17.54 -19.15
CA TYR A 243 -20.44 -17.94 -20.13
C TYR A 243 -20.50 -19.43 -20.39
N ASP A 244 -20.16 -19.84 -21.60
CA ASP A 244 -19.96 -21.25 -21.91
C ASP A 244 -18.76 -21.84 -21.12
N PHE A 245 -18.63 -23.16 -21.14
CA PHE A 245 -17.58 -23.85 -20.40
C PHE A 245 -16.16 -23.35 -20.76
N SER A 246 -15.90 -23.11 -22.05
CA SER A 246 -14.59 -22.64 -22.51
C SER A 246 -14.26 -21.25 -21.98
N ALA A 247 -15.20 -20.31 -22.08
CA ALA A 247 -15.02 -18.94 -21.60
C ALA A 247 -14.93 -18.87 -20.07
N ALA A 248 -15.75 -19.63 -19.35
CA ALA A 248 -15.69 -19.74 -17.88
C ALA A 248 -14.36 -20.33 -17.41
N PHE A 249 -13.88 -21.39 -18.07
CA PHE A 249 -12.59 -22.01 -17.76
C PHE A 249 -11.42 -21.06 -18.04
N GLN A 250 -11.45 -20.34 -19.18
CA GLN A 250 -10.43 -19.32 -19.49
C GLN A 250 -10.42 -18.21 -18.44
N LEU A 251 -11.58 -17.74 -17.95
CA LEU A 251 -11.65 -16.77 -16.87
C LEU A 251 -11.03 -17.32 -15.59
N GLY A 252 -11.25 -18.60 -15.28
CA GLY A 252 -10.61 -19.29 -14.19
C GLY A 252 -9.09 -19.26 -14.29
N ILE A 253 -8.52 -19.63 -15.44
CA ILE A 253 -7.06 -19.59 -15.67
C ILE A 253 -6.49 -18.18 -15.52
N LYS A 254 -7.21 -17.16 -16.01
CA LYS A 254 -6.78 -15.75 -15.85
C LYS A 254 -6.78 -15.31 -14.39
N MET A 255 -7.78 -15.70 -13.61
CA MET A 255 -7.83 -15.42 -12.17
C MET A 255 -6.74 -16.18 -11.39
N SER A 256 -6.45 -17.43 -11.77
CA SER A 256 -5.28 -18.16 -11.25
C SER A 256 -3.98 -17.37 -11.52
N ALA A 257 -3.82 -16.84 -12.72
CA ALA A 257 -2.64 -16.03 -13.07
C ALA A 257 -2.55 -14.76 -12.20
N VAL A 258 -3.66 -14.07 -11.96
CA VAL A 258 -3.69 -12.91 -11.04
C VAL A 258 -3.21 -13.32 -9.64
N MET A 259 -3.76 -14.37 -9.07
CA MET A 259 -3.42 -14.84 -7.72
C MET A 259 -1.95 -15.21 -7.56
N VAL A 260 -1.32 -15.76 -8.62
CA VAL A 260 0.09 -16.16 -8.59
C VAL A 260 1.04 -14.99 -8.89
N LEU A 261 0.68 -14.14 -9.85
CA LEU A 261 1.57 -13.09 -10.33
C LEU A 261 1.57 -11.87 -9.41
N MET A 262 0.42 -11.52 -8.79
CA MET A 262 0.30 -10.35 -7.92
C MET A 262 1.34 -10.33 -6.79
N PRO A 263 1.49 -11.38 -5.97
CA PRO A 263 2.51 -11.40 -4.91
C PRO A 263 3.94 -11.31 -5.46
N LYS A 264 4.22 -11.95 -6.60
CA LYS A 264 5.56 -11.92 -7.23
C LYS A 264 5.93 -10.51 -7.71
N ILE A 265 4.98 -9.80 -8.30
CA ILE A 265 5.19 -8.43 -8.75
C ILE A 265 5.31 -7.48 -7.57
N THR A 266 4.49 -7.65 -6.53
CA THR A 266 4.60 -6.87 -5.30
C THR A 266 5.98 -7.05 -4.65
N LYS A 267 6.52 -8.27 -4.68
CA LYS A 267 7.88 -8.53 -4.21
C LYS A 267 8.93 -7.71 -4.96
N CYS A 268 8.79 -7.50 -6.27
CA CYS A 268 9.72 -6.64 -7.03
C CYS A 268 9.73 -5.21 -6.48
N ILE A 269 8.56 -4.67 -6.10
CA ILE A 269 8.47 -3.35 -5.47
C ILE A 269 9.17 -3.35 -4.12
N MET A 270 8.90 -4.36 -3.28
CA MET A 270 9.53 -4.49 -1.97
C MET A 270 11.07 -4.61 -2.07
N ASP A 271 11.56 -5.46 -2.97
CA ASP A 271 13.00 -5.62 -3.22
C ASP A 271 13.65 -4.31 -3.70
N GLY A 272 12.91 -3.48 -4.43
CA GLY A 272 13.35 -2.16 -4.83
C GLY A 272 13.37 -1.13 -3.69
N LEU A 273 12.45 -1.22 -2.73
CA LEU A 273 12.38 -0.30 -1.58
C LEU A 273 13.37 -0.67 -0.46
N MET A 274 13.76 -1.95 -0.37
CA MET A 274 14.59 -2.49 0.71
C MET A 274 15.90 -1.69 0.92
N PRO A 275 16.72 -1.37 -0.11
CA PRO A 275 17.99 -0.66 0.11
C PRO A 275 17.82 0.74 0.71
N LEU A 276 16.71 1.42 0.38
CA LEU A 276 16.37 2.72 0.95
C LEU A 276 15.97 2.56 2.42
N SER A 277 15.09 1.60 2.71
CA SER A 277 14.59 1.33 4.06
C SER A 277 15.71 0.93 5.02
N GLU A 278 16.56 -0.02 4.63
CA GLU A 278 17.72 -0.46 5.43
C GLU A 278 18.65 0.72 5.75
N ARG A 279 18.94 1.55 4.75
CA ARG A 279 19.83 2.70 4.95
C ARG A 279 19.22 3.75 5.88
N MET A 280 17.94 4.01 5.77
CA MET A 280 17.22 4.90 6.68
C MET A 280 17.24 4.36 8.12
N LYS A 281 16.98 3.06 8.30
CA LYS A 281 17.09 2.40 9.61
C LYS A 281 18.47 2.55 10.23
N GLU A 282 19.55 2.35 9.46
CA GLU A 282 20.92 2.56 9.93
C GLU A 282 21.19 3.99 10.41
N ILE A 283 20.74 5.00 9.65
CA ILE A 283 20.93 6.42 9.98
C ILE A 283 20.21 6.75 11.29
N LEU A 284 18.97 6.30 11.44
CA LEU A 284 18.16 6.57 12.63
C LEU A 284 18.70 5.89 13.88
N THR A 285 19.13 4.62 13.77
CA THR A 285 19.71 3.85 14.87
C THR A 285 21.02 4.47 15.36
N LYS A 286 21.90 4.89 14.45
CA LYS A 286 23.16 5.59 14.81
C LYS A 286 22.90 6.91 15.52
N LYS A 287 21.86 7.63 15.13
CA LYS A 287 21.51 8.92 15.75
C LYS A 287 20.91 8.72 17.15
N SER A 288 20.14 7.67 17.38
CA SER A 288 19.60 7.30 18.69
C SER A 288 20.73 6.93 19.67
N GLN A 289 21.67 6.07 19.27
CA GLN A 289 22.81 5.69 20.10
C GLN A 289 23.75 6.86 20.41
N SER A 290 23.89 7.81 19.51
CA SER A 290 24.68 9.04 19.73
C SER A 290 24.00 10.00 20.73
N GLY A 291 22.66 10.01 20.76
CA GLY A 291 21.87 10.79 21.72
C GLY A 291 21.98 10.25 23.14
N ASP A 292 21.88 8.93 23.31
CA ASP A 292 21.99 8.26 24.60
C ASP A 292 23.41 8.39 25.20
N ARG A 293 24.47 8.31 24.39
CA ARG A 293 25.85 8.51 24.88
C ARG A 293 26.11 9.92 25.41
N LYS A 294 25.40 10.94 24.88
CA LYS A 294 25.51 12.31 25.39
C LYS A 294 24.79 12.47 26.73
N SER A 295 23.63 11.82 26.91
CA SER A 295 22.90 11.86 28.18
C SER A 295 23.64 11.11 29.28
N THR A 296 24.27 9.97 28.99
CA THR A 296 25.03 9.17 29.95
C THR A 296 26.35 9.84 30.37
N ARG A 297 26.97 10.65 29.48
CA ARG A 297 28.19 11.41 29.85
C ARG A 297 27.91 12.66 30.69
N LEU A 298 26.68 13.20 30.65
CA LEU A 298 26.30 14.33 31.49
C LEU A 298 25.90 13.92 32.92
N ASN A 299 25.62 12.63 33.18
CA ASN A 299 25.28 12.09 34.50
C ASN A 299 26.47 11.48 35.26
N SER A 300 27.67 11.47 34.72
CA SER A 300 28.85 10.88 35.39
C SER A 300 29.84 11.92 35.96
N SER A 301 29.36 13.16 36.18
CA SER A 301 30.13 14.21 36.84
C SER A 301 29.34 14.83 38.01
N HIS A 302 29.00 14.00 39.00
CA HIS A 302 28.76 14.43 40.38
C HIS A 302 29.19 13.32 41.32
#